data_ce4a8ff5a8c6721a17e77a2dc09b1b6d
#
_entry.id   ce4a8ff5a8c6721a17e77a2dc09b1b6d
#
_cell.length_a   1.000
_cell.length_b   1.000
_cell.length_c   1.000
_cell.angle_alpha   90.00
_cell.angle_beta   90.00
_cell.angle_gamma   90.00
#
_symmetry.space_group_name_H-M   'P 1'
#
loop_
_entity.id
_entity.type
_entity.pdbx_description
1 polymer ?
#
loop_
_entity_poly.entity_id
_entity_poly.type
_entity_poly.pdbx_seq_one_letter_code
_entity_poly.pdbx_strand_id
1 'polypeptide(L)'
;MNDKIRRLRIEYLFGYKNIDMDLQDVTVLVGNNGTGKSTILRIIHSLLTLNESESLRLCDCAELWLENDIKIVYENFHKDDSREIVEKIFADTIHSRDINVSRMDSEDILKLMTVKLDNYKKHKKENKFRVYRRNVRTTQSYYISNFLTDSSVEFISTVDLSANSRFNFTTIEGEGANMLDNYIELELRQLYSDESPAKRTVLRRIMNKHLSDSGKRIRRSSSDITVSCIRSGVLSYKALSSGERQLLYIMLKVVNGRDKNAIILMDEPEISLHLNWQETLIDSIKEINPSSQLIIVTHSPGIIMNGYRDAFRDMEDIEMGRK
;
A
#
# COMPACT_ATOMS: atom_id res chain seq x y z
N MET A 1 -14.68 13.65 4.72
CA MET A 1 -15.00 12.31 5.28
C MET A 1 -13.68 11.63 5.57
N ASN A 2 -13.55 10.93 6.70
CA ASN A 2 -12.32 10.21 7.03
C ASN A 2 -12.33 8.86 6.29
N ASP A 3 -11.43 8.68 5.34
CA ASP A 3 -11.39 7.46 4.50
C ASP A 3 -10.31 6.48 5.00
N LYS A 4 -10.13 6.42 6.32
CA LYS A 4 -9.11 5.56 6.94
C LYS A 4 -9.52 4.09 6.91
N ILE A 5 -8.53 3.22 6.87
CA ILE A 5 -8.73 1.79 7.01
C ILE A 5 -8.99 1.48 8.48
N ARG A 6 -10.05 0.75 8.74
CA ARG A 6 -10.45 0.32 10.07
C ARG A 6 -10.00 -1.09 10.40
N ARG A 7 -10.12 -2.03 9.43
CA ARG A 7 -9.83 -3.45 9.66
C ARG A 7 -9.36 -4.11 8.38
N LEU A 8 -8.46 -5.07 8.52
CA LEU A 8 -7.99 -5.98 7.48
C LEU A 8 -8.21 -7.42 7.92
N ARG A 9 -8.73 -8.26 7.02
CA ARG A 9 -8.78 -9.70 7.17
C ARG A 9 -8.21 -10.36 5.92
N ILE A 10 -7.36 -11.36 6.12
CA ILE A 10 -6.77 -12.16 5.04
C ILE A 10 -6.91 -13.63 5.43
N GLU A 11 -7.45 -14.44 4.52
CA GLU A 11 -7.62 -15.86 4.69
C GLU A 11 -6.62 -16.64 3.84
N TYR A 12 -6.03 -17.66 4.44
CA TYR A 12 -5.08 -18.60 3.83
C TYR A 12 -3.89 -17.91 3.16
N LEU A 13 -3.35 -16.85 3.74
CA LEU A 13 -2.11 -16.24 3.28
C LEU A 13 -0.99 -17.30 3.28
N PHE A 14 -0.31 -17.47 2.14
CA PHE A 14 0.66 -18.55 1.87
C PHE A 14 0.06 -19.97 2.02
N GLY A 15 -1.26 -20.10 1.94
CA GLY A 15 -1.96 -21.36 2.06
C GLY A 15 -2.20 -21.87 3.49
N TYR A 16 -1.80 -21.10 4.54
CA TYR A 16 -1.95 -21.57 5.92
C TYR A 16 -2.22 -20.48 6.98
N LYS A 17 -1.97 -19.19 6.68
CA LYS A 17 -2.12 -18.10 7.66
C LYS A 17 -3.44 -17.38 7.51
N ASN A 18 -4.12 -17.15 8.63
CA ASN A 18 -5.28 -16.26 8.68
C ASN A 18 -4.91 -15.03 9.51
N ILE A 19 -5.08 -13.84 8.94
CA ILE A 19 -4.79 -12.56 9.56
C ILE A 19 -6.10 -11.83 9.80
N ASP A 20 -6.27 -11.26 10.98
CA ASP A 20 -7.37 -10.37 11.32
C ASP A 20 -6.87 -9.30 12.28
N MET A 21 -6.93 -8.04 11.84
CA MET A 21 -6.41 -6.94 12.65
C MET A 21 -7.20 -5.66 12.45
N ASP A 22 -7.38 -4.91 13.53
CA ASP A 22 -7.84 -3.53 13.49
C ASP A 22 -6.64 -2.60 13.24
N LEU A 23 -6.86 -1.60 12.40
CA LEU A 23 -5.87 -0.61 12.01
C LEU A 23 -6.18 0.73 12.67
N GLN A 24 -5.14 1.37 13.20
CA GLN A 24 -5.21 2.66 13.86
C GLN A 24 -4.69 3.77 12.94
N ASP A 25 -4.68 4.99 13.46
CA ASP A 25 -4.12 6.17 12.77
C ASP A 25 -2.63 6.01 12.44
N VAL A 26 -1.92 5.30 13.32
CA VAL A 26 -0.58 4.77 13.08
C VAL A 26 -0.61 3.30 13.47
N THR A 27 -0.20 2.43 12.58
CA THR A 27 -0.05 0.99 12.81
C THR A 27 1.32 0.55 12.35
N VAL A 28 2.08 -0.09 13.23
CA VAL A 28 3.44 -0.55 12.93
C VAL A 28 3.51 -2.06 13.08
N LEU A 29 3.69 -2.76 11.97
CA LEU A 29 3.81 -4.21 11.91
C LEU A 29 5.27 -4.61 12.08
N VAL A 30 5.53 -5.46 13.06
CA VAL A 30 6.86 -5.97 13.36
C VAL A 30 6.82 -7.49 13.42
N GLY A 31 7.94 -8.13 13.21
CA GLY A 31 8.08 -9.59 13.26
C GLY A 31 9.31 -10.06 12.49
N ASN A 32 9.57 -11.35 12.52
CA ASN A 32 10.71 -11.96 11.85
C ASN A 32 10.67 -11.83 10.33
N ASN A 33 11.82 -12.00 9.66
CA ASN A 33 11.88 -12.05 8.20
C ASN A 33 11.04 -13.21 7.67
N GLY A 34 10.36 -12.99 6.53
CA GLY A 34 9.53 -14.03 5.89
C GLY A 34 8.16 -14.25 6.54
N THR A 35 7.75 -13.47 7.56
CA THR A 35 6.43 -13.60 8.19
C THR A 35 5.28 -13.07 7.34
N GLY A 36 5.57 -12.32 6.26
CA GLY A 36 4.57 -11.80 5.34
C GLY A 36 4.22 -10.32 5.50
N LYS A 37 4.99 -9.56 6.29
CA LYS A 37 4.75 -8.13 6.55
C LYS A 37 4.61 -7.30 5.27
N SER A 38 5.62 -7.33 4.41
CA SER A 38 5.62 -6.61 3.11
C SER A 38 4.50 -7.11 2.18
N THR A 39 4.17 -8.41 2.26
CA THR A 39 3.05 -8.99 1.50
C THR A 39 1.72 -8.42 1.95
N ILE A 40 1.49 -8.30 3.26
CA ILE A 40 0.29 -7.67 3.83
C ILE A 40 0.18 -6.22 3.34
N LEU A 41 1.27 -5.46 3.38
CA LEU A 41 1.28 -4.07 2.91
C LEU A 41 0.89 -3.96 1.42
N ARG A 42 1.45 -4.85 0.57
CA ARG A 42 1.12 -4.91 -0.85
C ARG A 42 -0.33 -5.36 -1.10
N ILE A 43 -0.87 -6.25 -0.29
CA ILE A 43 -2.30 -6.65 -0.33
C ILE A 43 -3.18 -5.43 0.00
N ILE A 44 -2.88 -4.68 1.07
CA ILE A 44 -3.61 -3.45 1.42
C ILE A 44 -3.58 -2.46 0.25
N HIS A 45 -2.40 -2.21 -0.32
CA HIS A 45 -2.26 -1.31 -1.48
C HIS A 45 -3.11 -1.77 -2.67
N SER A 46 -3.07 -3.05 -2.98
CA SER A 46 -3.83 -3.63 -4.10
C SER A 46 -5.35 -3.55 -3.89
N LEU A 47 -5.81 -3.76 -2.65
CA LEU A 47 -7.23 -3.60 -2.31
C LEU A 47 -7.67 -2.14 -2.46
N LEU A 48 -6.90 -1.19 -1.94
CA LEU A 48 -7.21 0.24 -2.02
C LEU A 48 -7.22 0.77 -3.45
N THR A 49 -6.31 0.30 -4.28
CA THR A 49 -6.20 0.75 -5.67
C THR A 49 -7.02 -0.09 -6.67
N LEU A 50 -7.64 -1.18 -6.21
CA LEU A 50 -8.34 -2.19 -7.02
C LEU A 50 -7.45 -2.77 -8.14
N ASN A 51 -6.14 -2.82 -7.92
CA ASN A 51 -5.17 -3.36 -8.86
C ASN A 51 -4.73 -4.76 -8.43
N GLU A 52 -4.81 -5.74 -9.33
CA GLU A 52 -4.28 -7.07 -9.07
C GLU A 52 -2.76 -7.03 -8.92
N SER A 53 -2.24 -7.68 -7.89
CA SER A 53 -0.81 -7.91 -7.67
C SER A 53 -0.53 -9.39 -7.43
N GLU A 54 0.74 -9.77 -7.57
CA GLU A 54 1.17 -11.13 -7.23
C GLU A 54 0.91 -11.44 -5.74
N SER A 55 0.97 -10.44 -4.86
CA SER A 55 0.71 -10.60 -3.43
C SER A 55 -0.73 -11.04 -3.14
N LEU A 56 -1.72 -10.57 -3.91
CA LEU A 56 -3.11 -11.01 -3.78
C LEU A 56 -3.30 -12.48 -4.17
N ARG A 57 -2.46 -13.02 -5.04
CA ARG A 57 -2.52 -14.44 -5.43
C ARG A 57 -2.00 -15.39 -4.35
N LEU A 58 -1.39 -14.85 -3.30
CA LEU A 58 -0.84 -15.61 -2.17
C LEU A 58 -1.88 -15.86 -1.06
N CYS A 59 -3.11 -15.36 -1.21
CA CYS A 59 -4.21 -15.60 -0.27
C CYS A 59 -5.47 -16.02 -1.01
N ASP A 60 -6.39 -16.67 -0.32
CA ASP A 60 -7.68 -17.09 -0.88
C ASP A 60 -8.69 -15.95 -0.86
N CYS A 61 -8.73 -15.19 0.22
CA CYS A 61 -9.60 -14.04 0.38
C CYS A 61 -8.87 -12.92 1.12
N ALA A 62 -9.13 -11.67 0.70
CA ALA A 62 -8.69 -10.50 1.43
C ALA A 62 -9.81 -9.47 1.51
N GLU A 63 -10.06 -8.97 2.70
CA GLU A 63 -11.13 -8.03 3.01
C GLU A 63 -10.57 -6.81 3.72
N LEU A 64 -11.01 -5.62 3.30
CA LEU A 64 -10.61 -4.34 3.86
C LEU A 64 -11.85 -3.51 4.19
N TRP A 65 -11.93 -3.01 5.41
CA TRP A 65 -13.01 -2.11 5.85
C TRP A 65 -12.47 -0.70 6.06
N LEU A 66 -13.17 0.27 5.49
CA LEU A 66 -12.91 1.70 5.68
C LEU A 66 -13.90 2.31 6.67
N GLU A 67 -13.55 3.46 7.27
CA GLU A 67 -14.41 4.16 8.25
C GLU A 67 -15.75 4.65 7.66
N ASN A 68 -15.82 4.88 6.35
CA ASN A 68 -17.00 5.36 5.63
C ASN A 68 -18.00 4.26 5.22
N ASP A 69 -18.02 3.11 5.92
CA ASP A 69 -18.84 1.94 5.63
C ASP A 69 -18.55 1.26 4.27
N ILE A 70 -17.39 1.50 3.70
CA ILE A 70 -16.94 0.80 2.51
C ILE A 70 -16.19 -0.47 2.94
N LYS A 71 -16.52 -1.59 2.29
CA LYS A 71 -15.81 -2.86 2.37
C LYS A 71 -15.33 -3.24 0.99
N ILE A 72 -14.05 -3.54 0.87
CA ILE A 72 -13.44 -4.06 -0.34
C ILE A 72 -13.11 -5.53 -0.10
N VAL A 73 -13.50 -6.38 -1.02
CA VAL A 73 -13.27 -7.83 -0.96
C VAL A 73 -12.56 -8.26 -2.24
N TYR A 74 -11.50 -9.02 -2.10
CA TYR A 74 -10.85 -9.76 -3.17
C TYR A 74 -10.95 -11.25 -2.88
N GLU A 75 -11.37 -12.06 -3.85
CA GLU A 75 -11.41 -13.49 -3.76
C GLU A 75 -10.53 -14.10 -4.86
N ASN A 76 -9.61 -14.95 -4.44
CA ASN A 76 -8.77 -15.73 -5.35
C ASN A 76 -9.34 -17.14 -5.48
N PHE A 77 -9.62 -17.57 -6.68
CA PHE A 77 -10.15 -18.88 -6.94
C PHE A 77 -9.03 -19.78 -7.45
N HIS A 78 -8.52 -20.64 -6.57
CA HIS A 78 -7.61 -21.70 -6.95
C HIS A 78 -8.33 -22.75 -7.81
N LYS A 79 -7.58 -23.44 -8.69
CA LYS A 79 -8.12 -24.49 -9.57
C LYS A 79 -8.78 -25.66 -8.81
N ASP A 80 -8.45 -25.82 -7.51
CA ASP A 80 -8.98 -26.89 -6.67
C ASP A 80 -10.42 -26.65 -6.16
N ASP A 81 -10.91 -25.42 -6.25
CA ASP A 81 -12.31 -25.08 -5.93
C ASP A 81 -13.33 -25.67 -6.94
N SER A 82 -12.84 -26.35 -7.97
CA SER A 82 -13.71 -26.95 -8.97
C SER A 82 -14.71 -27.97 -8.39
N ARG A 83 -14.35 -28.68 -7.31
CA ARG A 83 -15.27 -29.61 -6.61
C ARG A 83 -16.38 -28.87 -5.89
N GLU A 84 -16.05 -27.90 -5.07
CA GLU A 84 -17.01 -27.09 -4.30
C GLU A 84 -17.92 -26.27 -5.22
N ILE A 85 -17.37 -25.75 -6.32
CA ILE A 85 -18.11 -25.05 -7.37
C ILE A 85 -19.08 -25.99 -8.05
N VAL A 86 -18.66 -27.23 -8.40
CA VAL A 86 -19.49 -28.23 -9.01
C VAL A 86 -20.61 -28.67 -8.05
N GLU A 87 -20.28 -28.87 -6.77
CA GLU A 87 -21.28 -29.22 -5.73
C GLU A 87 -22.32 -28.11 -5.55
N LYS A 88 -21.89 -26.85 -5.56
CA LYS A 88 -22.80 -25.70 -5.44
C LYS A 88 -23.67 -25.50 -6.68
N ILE A 89 -23.10 -25.64 -7.88
CA ILE A 89 -23.84 -25.59 -9.13
C ILE A 89 -24.84 -26.78 -9.20
N PHE A 90 -24.42 -27.94 -8.70
CA PHE A 90 -25.27 -29.11 -8.62
C PHE A 90 -26.45 -28.91 -7.65
N ALA A 91 -26.18 -28.38 -6.45
CA ALA A 91 -27.22 -28.05 -5.48
C ALA A 91 -28.19 -26.99 -6.03
N ASP A 92 -27.68 -25.91 -6.61
CA ASP A 92 -28.49 -24.85 -7.23
C ASP A 92 -29.31 -25.36 -8.43
N THR A 93 -28.81 -26.36 -9.15
CA THR A 93 -29.52 -26.97 -10.29
C THR A 93 -30.67 -27.88 -9.84
N ILE A 94 -30.46 -28.66 -8.77
CA ILE A 94 -31.48 -29.53 -8.20
C ILE A 94 -32.58 -28.71 -7.50
N HIS A 95 -32.24 -27.59 -6.86
CA HIS A 95 -33.18 -26.74 -6.12
C HIS A 95 -33.88 -25.69 -7.00
N SER A 96 -33.46 -25.50 -8.26
CA SER A 96 -34.14 -24.58 -9.17
C SER A 96 -35.53 -25.09 -9.55
N ARG A 97 -36.59 -24.36 -9.21
CA ARG A 97 -38.00 -24.72 -9.52
C ARG A 97 -38.32 -24.82 -11.00
N ASP A 98 -37.45 -24.28 -11.84
CA ASP A 98 -37.66 -24.17 -13.30
C ASP A 98 -37.08 -25.33 -14.10
N ILE A 99 -36.31 -26.26 -13.48
CA ILE A 99 -35.64 -27.35 -14.18
C ILE A 99 -36.04 -28.66 -13.51
N ASN A 100 -36.81 -29.49 -14.25
CA ASN A 100 -37.22 -30.81 -13.76
C ASN A 100 -36.13 -31.84 -14.07
N VAL A 101 -35.06 -31.84 -13.25
CA VAL A 101 -33.87 -32.71 -13.41
C VAL A 101 -34.21 -34.19 -13.44
N SER A 102 -35.36 -34.61 -12.83
CA SER A 102 -35.80 -36.01 -12.80
C SER A 102 -36.28 -36.56 -14.17
N ARG A 103 -36.41 -35.69 -15.17
CA ARG A 103 -36.81 -36.07 -16.54
C ARG A 103 -35.68 -35.91 -17.57
N MET A 104 -34.49 -35.51 -17.15
CA MET A 104 -33.32 -35.29 -18.02
C MET A 104 -32.46 -36.55 -18.03
N ASP A 105 -31.92 -36.89 -19.17
CA ASP A 105 -30.90 -37.93 -19.24
C ASP A 105 -29.53 -37.43 -18.75
N SER A 106 -28.60 -38.35 -18.56
CA SER A 106 -27.28 -38.04 -18.01
C SER A 106 -26.48 -37.08 -18.92
N GLU A 107 -26.73 -37.10 -20.22
CA GLU A 107 -26.02 -36.26 -21.20
C GLU A 107 -26.53 -34.84 -21.18
N ASP A 108 -27.82 -34.62 -21.01
CA ASP A 108 -28.46 -33.31 -20.87
C ASP A 108 -28.05 -32.61 -19.54
N ILE A 109 -27.99 -33.41 -18.46
CA ILE A 109 -27.50 -32.91 -17.17
C ILE A 109 -26.04 -32.46 -17.30
N LEU A 110 -25.20 -33.24 -17.98
CA LEU A 110 -23.78 -32.88 -18.18
C LEU A 110 -23.63 -31.62 -19.02
N LYS A 111 -24.39 -31.45 -20.10
CA LYS A 111 -24.41 -30.24 -20.93
C LYS A 111 -24.88 -29.04 -20.13
N LEU A 112 -25.93 -29.16 -19.34
CA LEU A 112 -26.43 -28.07 -18.49
C LEU A 112 -25.39 -27.63 -17.45
N MET A 113 -24.71 -28.57 -16.80
CA MET A 113 -23.65 -28.32 -15.85
C MET A 113 -22.45 -27.65 -16.52
N THR A 114 -22.06 -28.09 -17.71
CA THR A 114 -20.94 -27.48 -18.46
C THR A 114 -21.25 -26.03 -18.81
N VAL A 115 -22.45 -25.73 -19.32
CA VAL A 115 -22.87 -24.36 -19.63
C VAL A 115 -22.92 -23.49 -18.37
N LYS A 116 -23.45 -24.00 -17.25
CA LYS A 116 -23.46 -23.26 -15.98
C LYS A 116 -22.05 -23.04 -15.44
N LEU A 117 -21.17 -24.03 -15.56
CA LEU A 117 -19.76 -23.91 -15.15
C LEU A 117 -19.02 -22.89 -16.00
N ASP A 118 -19.25 -22.87 -17.31
CA ASP A 118 -18.62 -21.89 -18.21
C ASP A 118 -19.14 -20.49 -17.97
N ASN A 119 -20.44 -20.31 -17.73
CA ASN A 119 -21.03 -19.04 -17.35
C ASN A 119 -20.49 -18.58 -15.98
N TYR A 120 -20.40 -19.48 -15.00
CA TYR A 120 -19.83 -19.18 -13.69
C TYR A 120 -18.36 -18.77 -13.79
N LYS A 121 -17.55 -19.50 -14.59
CA LYS A 121 -16.15 -19.15 -14.88
C LYS A 121 -16.02 -17.80 -15.60
N LYS A 122 -16.93 -17.52 -16.56
CA LYS A 122 -16.94 -16.29 -17.33
C LYS A 122 -17.28 -15.08 -16.46
N HIS A 123 -18.33 -15.19 -15.63
CA HIS A 123 -18.70 -14.15 -14.66
C HIS A 123 -17.68 -13.98 -13.52
N LYS A 124 -16.97 -15.05 -13.12
CA LYS A 124 -15.91 -14.99 -12.11
C LYS A 124 -14.60 -14.41 -12.64
N LYS A 125 -14.30 -14.56 -13.94
CA LYS A 125 -13.08 -13.96 -14.53
C LYS A 125 -13.09 -12.45 -14.55
N GLU A 126 -14.27 -11.82 -14.53
CA GLU A 126 -14.39 -10.38 -14.78
C GLU A 126 -14.37 -9.50 -13.52
N ASN A 127 -14.54 -10.04 -12.29
CA ASN A 127 -14.59 -9.23 -11.07
C ASN A 127 -14.05 -9.96 -9.84
N LYS A 128 -12.75 -10.06 -9.70
CA LYS A 128 -12.11 -10.55 -8.48
C LYS A 128 -12.29 -9.57 -7.31
N PHE A 129 -12.42 -8.26 -7.59
CA PHE A 129 -12.72 -7.25 -6.60
C PHE A 129 -14.22 -7.00 -6.50
N ARG A 130 -14.73 -6.96 -5.26
CA ARG A 130 -16.09 -6.56 -4.94
C ARG A 130 -16.04 -5.41 -3.94
N VAL A 131 -16.82 -4.39 -4.19
CA VAL A 131 -16.95 -3.23 -3.29
C VAL A 131 -18.36 -3.18 -2.75
N TYR A 132 -18.47 -2.98 -1.44
CA TYR A 132 -19.73 -2.84 -0.72
C TYR A 132 -19.76 -1.50 0.01
N ARG A 133 -20.94 -0.87 0.06
CA ARG A 133 -21.21 0.27 0.92
C ARG A 133 -22.42 -0.06 1.78
N ARG A 134 -22.29 0.05 3.11
CA ARG A 134 -23.34 -0.37 4.06
C ARG A 134 -23.90 -1.76 3.76
N ASN A 135 -23.00 -2.69 3.47
CA ASN A 135 -23.30 -4.08 3.07
C ASN A 135 -24.06 -4.25 1.74
N VAL A 136 -24.27 -3.20 0.97
CA VAL A 136 -24.84 -3.27 -0.38
C VAL A 136 -23.72 -3.25 -1.40
N ARG A 137 -23.72 -4.22 -2.32
CA ARG A 137 -22.71 -4.28 -3.39
C ARG A 137 -22.81 -3.04 -4.28
N THR A 138 -21.69 -2.36 -4.50
CA THR A 138 -21.58 -1.19 -5.37
C THR A 138 -20.68 -1.47 -6.56
N THR A 139 -20.62 -0.54 -7.52
CA THR A 139 -19.71 -0.64 -8.65
C THR A 139 -18.31 -0.18 -8.25
N GLN A 140 -17.28 -0.71 -8.93
CA GLN A 140 -15.90 -0.24 -8.76
C GLN A 140 -15.77 1.24 -9.17
N SER A 141 -16.47 1.65 -10.21
CA SER A 141 -16.52 3.07 -10.66
C SER A 141 -17.01 4.00 -9.55
N TYR A 142 -18.01 3.57 -8.76
CA TYR A 142 -18.47 4.35 -7.60
C TYR A 142 -17.35 4.54 -6.58
N TYR A 143 -16.59 3.50 -6.27
CA TYR A 143 -15.46 3.58 -5.35
C TYR A 143 -14.36 4.51 -5.89
N ILE A 144 -13.96 4.34 -7.15
CA ILE A 144 -12.94 5.17 -7.78
C ILE A 144 -13.32 6.64 -7.74
N SER A 145 -14.56 6.98 -8.11
CA SER A 145 -15.01 8.38 -8.17
C SER A 145 -15.22 9.03 -6.80
N ASN A 146 -15.51 8.27 -5.75
CA ASN A 146 -15.81 8.82 -4.42
C ASN A 146 -14.69 8.65 -3.39
N PHE A 147 -13.77 7.70 -3.60
CA PHE A 147 -12.67 7.45 -2.68
C PHE A 147 -11.35 7.95 -3.26
N LEU A 148 -10.95 7.46 -4.45
CA LEU A 148 -9.63 7.78 -5.01
C LEU A 148 -9.50 9.23 -5.49
N THR A 149 -10.62 9.95 -5.66
CA THR A 149 -10.58 11.37 -6.03
C THR A 149 -10.16 12.24 -4.84
N ASP A 150 -10.68 11.94 -3.64
CA ASP A 150 -10.49 12.74 -2.43
C ASP A 150 -9.39 12.19 -1.51
N SER A 151 -8.92 10.98 -1.77
CA SER A 151 -7.89 10.29 -1.00
C SER A 151 -6.65 10.01 -1.86
N SER A 152 -5.48 9.92 -1.24
CA SER A 152 -4.29 9.41 -1.89
C SER A 152 -3.80 8.15 -1.17
N VAL A 153 -3.34 7.18 -1.95
CA VAL A 153 -2.70 5.97 -1.44
C VAL A 153 -1.26 6.01 -1.89
N GLU A 154 -0.36 6.20 -0.93
CA GLU A 154 1.08 6.28 -1.19
C GLU A 154 1.76 5.00 -0.70
N PHE A 155 2.44 4.30 -1.60
CA PHE A 155 3.26 3.14 -1.25
C PHE A 155 4.73 3.53 -1.34
N ILE A 156 5.46 3.43 -0.22
CA ILE A 156 6.87 3.78 -0.10
C ILE A 156 7.62 2.51 0.29
N SER A 157 8.29 1.88 -0.65
CA SER A 157 9.21 0.77 -0.41
C SER A 157 10.64 1.28 -0.52
N THR A 158 11.42 1.11 0.54
CA THR A 158 12.81 1.51 0.54
C THR A 158 13.75 0.35 0.20
N VAL A 159 13.25 -0.88 0.27
CA VAL A 159 13.98 -2.10 -0.10
C VAL A 159 14.40 -2.07 -1.57
N ASP A 160 13.46 -1.67 -2.45
CA ASP A 160 13.69 -1.60 -3.89
C ASP A 160 14.47 -0.32 -4.30
N LEU A 161 14.57 0.66 -3.40
CA LEU A 161 15.14 1.99 -3.65
C LEU A 161 16.50 2.22 -3.00
N SER A 162 17.11 1.18 -2.40
CA SER A 162 18.40 1.38 -1.75
C SER A 162 19.37 2.02 -2.73
N ALA A 163 20.05 3.10 -2.29
CA ALA A 163 21.02 3.85 -3.09
C ALA A 163 22.19 2.96 -3.61
N ASN A 164 22.29 1.75 -3.06
CA ASN A 164 23.23 0.70 -3.45
C ASN A 164 22.58 -0.37 -4.35
N SER A 165 21.30 -0.23 -4.74
CA SER A 165 20.71 -1.16 -5.71
C SER A 165 21.49 -1.06 -7.01
N ARG A 166 22.00 -2.19 -7.51
CA ARG A 166 22.80 -2.29 -8.74
C ARG A 166 22.01 -2.01 -10.02
N PHE A 167 20.80 -1.51 -9.93
CA PHE A 167 20.02 -1.04 -11.06
C PHE A 167 20.46 0.40 -11.43
N ASN A 168 21.68 0.53 -11.90
CA ASN A 168 22.10 1.71 -12.63
C ASN A 168 21.52 1.57 -14.05
N PHE A 169 20.48 2.31 -14.34
CA PHE A 169 20.06 2.51 -15.72
C PHE A 169 21.05 3.47 -16.37
N THR A 170 21.59 3.08 -17.50
CA THR A 170 22.30 4.02 -18.35
C THR A 170 21.24 4.82 -19.09
N THR A 171 21.20 6.14 -18.89
CA THR A 171 20.35 7.02 -19.70
C THR A 171 20.82 6.96 -21.15
N ILE A 172 19.96 7.37 -22.08
CA ILE A 172 20.31 7.45 -23.53
C ILE A 172 21.57 8.33 -23.74
N GLU A 173 21.89 9.20 -22.78
CA GLU A 173 23.06 10.08 -22.77
C GLU A 173 24.28 9.46 -22.09
N GLY A 174 24.21 8.20 -21.63
CA GLY A 174 25.35 7.44 -21.07
C GLY A 174 25.64 7.73 -19.59
N GLU A 175 24.83 8.52 -18.90
CA GLU A 175 24.97 8.78 -17.47
C GLU A 175 24.29 7.68 -16.65
N GLY A 176 24.97 7.15 -15.63
CA GLY A 176 24.40 6.21 -14.67
C GLY A 176 23.34 6.87 -13.80
N ALA A 177 22.05 6.59 -14.04
CA ALA A 177 20.98 7.08 -13.22
C ALA A 177 20.67 6.10 -12.07
N ASN A 178 20.61 6.59 -10.84
CA ASN A 178 20.15 5.83 -9.70
C ASN A 178 18.61 5.89 -9.67
N MET A 179 17.97 4.77 -9.39
CA MET A 179 16.50 4.66 -9.34
C MET A 179 15.89 5.63 -8.32
N LEU A 180 16.52 5.79 -7.15
CA LEU A 180 16.09 6.75 -6.14
C LEU A 180 16.12 8.20 -6.66
N ASP A 181 17.16 8.58 -7.40
CA ASP A 181 17.26 9.93 -7.96
C ASP A 181 16.16 10.20 -8.99
N ASN A 182 15.80 9.22 -9.82
CA ASN A 182 14.69 9.34 -10.76
C ASN A 182 13.34 9.55 -10.04
N TYR A 183 13.10 8.81 -8.95
CA TYR A 183 11.90 9.00 -8.15
C TYR A 183 11.88 10.37 -7.45
N ILE A 184 13.01 10.82 -6.92
CA ILE A 184 13.13 12.17 -6.35
C ILE A 184 12.80 13.22 -7.42
N GLU A 185 13.32 13.08 -8.64
CA GLU A 185 13.03 14.03 -9.73
C GLU A 185 11.54 14.06 -10.11
N LEU A 186 10.88 12.92 -10.16
CA LEU A 186 9.44 12.84 -10.41
C LEU A 186 8.64 13.58 -9.33
N GLU A 187 8.95 13.32 -8.06
CA GLU A 187 8.29 13.98 -6.93
C GLU A 187 8.59 15.50 -6.89
N LEU A 188 9.80 15.91 -7.25
CA LEU A 188 10.15 17.33 -7.36
C LEU A 188 9.36 18.02 -8.48
N ARG A 189 9.22 17.40 -9.65
CA ARG A 189 8.39 17.94 -10.73
C ARG A 189 6.95 18.14 -10.27
N GLN A 190 6.38 17.17 -9.55
CA GLN A 190 5.04 17.29 -8.98
C GLN A 190 4.96 18.43 -7.96
N LEU A 191 5.93 18.56 -7.05
CA LEU A 191 5.96 19.61 -6.05
C LEU A 191 6.06 21.03 -6.67
N TYR A 192 6.83 21.17 -7.76
CA TYR A 192 7.03 22.46 -8.42
C TYR A 192 5.96 22.79 -9.45
N SER A 193 5.21 21.79 -9.97
CA SER A 193 4.00 22.02 -10.75
C SER A 193 2.83 22.55 -9.91
N ASP A 194 2.86 22.28 -8.59
CA ASP A 194 1.86 22.80 -7.66
C ASP A 194 2.16 24.26 -7.32
N GLU A 195 1.19 25.15 -7.54
CA GLU A 195 1.32 26.58 -7.27
C GLU A 195 1.42 26.91 -5.78
N SER A 196 1.13 25.95 -4.88
CA SER A 196 1.13 26.16 -3.44
C SER A 196 2.54 26.30 -2.86
N PRO A 197 2.95 27.51 -2.40
CA PRO A 197 4.23 27.68 -1.74
C PRO A 197 4.29 27.04 -0.35
N ALA A 198 3.14 26.67 0.21
CA ALA A 198 3.03 26.05 1.54
C ALA A 198 3.71 24.69 1.59
N LYS A 199 3.51 23.84 0.57
CA LYS A 199 4.14 22.51 0.45
C LYS A 199 5.68 22.62 0.48
N ARG A 200 6.24 23.50 -0.35
CA ARG A 200 7.69 23.74 -0.42
C ARG A 200 8.25 24.28 0.91
N THR A 201 7.48 25.12 1.60
CA THR A 201 7.90 25.70 2.89
C THR A 201 7.95 24.65 3.99
N VAL A 202 6.94 23.78 4.07
CA VAL A 202 6.89 22.69 5.06
C VAL A 202 8.01 21.68 4.80
N LEU A 203 8.17 21.21 3.55
CA LEU A 203 9.25 20.30 3.18
C LEU A 203 10.62 20.86 3.61
N ARG A 204 10.90 22.12 3.26
CA ARG A 204 12.17 22.76 3.62
C ARG A 204 12.37 22.84 5.14
N ARG A 205 11.33 23.18 5.90
CA ARG A 205 11.40 23.25 7.36
C ARG A 205 11.77 21.91 7.98
N ILE A 206 11.10 20.85 7.58
CA ILE A 206 11.31 19.51 8.11
C ILE A 206 12.66 18.95 7.69
N MET A 207 12.99 19.04 6.42
CA MET A 207 14.32 18.59 5.95
C MET A 207 15.46 19.35 6.63
N ASN A 208 15.33 20.67 6.86
CA ASN A 208 16.34 21.44 7.55
C ASN A 208 16.50 21.07 9.02
N LYS A 209 15.44 20.58 9.68
CA LYS A 209 15.52 20.03 11.04
C LYS A 209 16.42 18.78 11.06
N HIS A 210 16.22 17.87 10.09
CA HIS A 210 17.02 16.65 10.00
C HIS A 210 18.44 16.85 9.47
N LEU A 211 18.65 17.80 8.56
CA LEU A 211 19.96 18.07 7.96
C LEU A 211 20.86 18.98 8.81
N SER A 212 20.36 19.53 9.92
CA SER A 212 21.10 20.46 10.79
C SER A 212 22.40 19.85 11.30
N ASP A 213 22.37 18.59 11.71
CA ASP A 213 23.51 17.88 12.30
C ASP A 213 24.65 17.67 11.30
N SER A 214 24.31 17.54 10.00
CA SER A 214 25.30 17.44 8.92
C SER A 214 25.79 18.80 8.38
N GLY A 215 25.32 19.91 8.96
CA GLY A 215 25.66 21.27 8.52
C GLY A 215 25.13 21.62 7.13
N LYS A 216 24.07 20.92 6.69
CA LYS A 216 23.41 21.11 5.40
C LYS A 216 22.06 21.78 5.58
N ARG A 217 21.62 22.55 4.58
CA ARG A 217 20.28 23.15 4.56
C ARG A 217 19.73 23.24 3.16
N ILE A 218 18.45 22.90 2.99
CA ILE A 218 17.71 23.17 1.77
C ILE A 218 17.41 24.67 1.67
N ARG A 219 17.77 25.28 0.55
CA ARG A 219 17.52 26.70 0.26
C ARG A 219 16.14 26.92 -0.36
N ARG A 220 15.67 28.14 -0.26
CA ARG A 220 14.46 28.57 -0.97
C ARG A 220 14.79 28.72 -2.45
N SER A 221 14.08 27.98 -3.29
CA SER A 221 14.13 28.08 -4.75
C SER A 221 12.73 27.99 -5.33
N SER A 222 12.54 28.56 -6.50
CA SER A 222 11.28 28.52 -7.24
C SER A 222 11.17 27.34 -8.21
N SER A 223 12.30 26.72 -8.55
CA SER A 223 12.34 25.73 -9.64
C SER A 223 13.02 24.41 -9.28
N ASP A 224 13.79 24.35 -8.20
CA ASP A 224 14.52 23.15 -7.83
C ASP A 224 14.93 23.14 -6.35
N ILE A 225 15.34 21.99 -5.82
CA ILE A 225 15.97 21.87 -4.51
C ILE A 225 17.47 22.03 -4.63
N THR A 226 17.97 23.08 -4.00
CA THR A 226 19.39 23.30 -3.80
C THR A 226 19.75 23.17 -2.32
N VAL A 227 20.91 22.58 -2.04
CA VAL A 227 21.42 22.32 -0.71
C VAL A 227 22.63 23.25 -0.45
N SER A 228 22.58 24.04 0.59
CA SER A 228 23.77 24.74 1.07
C SER A 228 24.49 23.88 2.09
N CYS A 229 25.81 23.79 1.94
CA CYS A 229 26.70 23.17 2.89
C CYS A 229 27.72 24.23 3.38
N ILE A 230 28.01 24.23 4.68
CA ILE A 230 28.95 25.21 5.29
C ILE A 230 30.34 25.16 4.62
N ARG A 231 30.76 23.94 4.18
CA ARG A 231 32.10 23.71 3.62
C ARG A 231 32.19 23.80 2.10
N SER A 232 31.06 23.54 1.39
CA SER A 232 31.10 23.30 -0.06
C SER A 232 30.20 24.25 -0.87
N GLY A 233 29.58 25.24 -0.23
CA GLY A 233 28.74 26.24 -0.90
C GLY A 233 27.35 25.64 -1.27
N VAL A 234 26.86 25.96 -2.48
CA VAL A 234 25.55 25.53 -2.96
C VAL A 234 25.71 24.36 -3.91
N LEU A 235 25.01 23.25 -3.62
CA LEU A 235 25.08 21.99 -4.34
C LEU A 235 23.68 21.56 -4.76
N SER A 236 23.59 20.65 -5.74
CA SER A 236 22.36 19.91 -6.05
C SER A 236 22.00 18.96 -4.91
N TYR A 237 20.72 18.56 -4.82
CA TYR A 237 20.28 17.51 -3.90
C TYR A 237 21.03 16.18 -4.10
N LYS A 238 21.59 15.93 -5.28
CA LYS A 238 22.41 14.74 -5.59
C LYS A 238 23.69 14.65 -4.72
N ALA A 239 24.10 15.75 -4.11
CA ALA A 239 25.21 15.78 -3.15
C ALA A 239 24.80 15.37 -1.70
N LEU A 240 23.54 15.09 -1.47
CA LEU A 240 23.07 14.47 -0.24
C LEU A 240 23.55 13.01 -0.15
N SER A 241 23.80 12.52 1.07
CA SER A 241 24.09 11.11 1.30
C SER A 241 22.90 10.22 0.91
N SER A 242 23.11 8.89 0.84
CA SER A 242 22.05 7.94 0.53
C SER A 242 20.85 8.06 1.48
N GLY A 243 21.10 8.09 2.79
CA GLY A 243 20.06 8.26 3.80
C GLY A 243 19.35 9.61 3.72
N GLU A 244 20.09 10.71 3.48
CA GLU A 244 19.51 12.04 3.30
C GLU A 244 18.60 12.10 2.05
N ARG A 245 18.99 11.47 0.96
CA ARG A 245 18.17 11.37 -0.27
C ARG A 245 16.94 10.50 -0.05
N GLN A 246 17.07 9.40 0.69
CA GLN A 246 15.94 8.55 1.02
C GLN A 246 14.93 9.29 1.90
N LEU A 247 15.41 10.01 2.93
CA LEU A 247 14.53 10.86 3.76
C LEU A 247 13.86 11.95 2.91
N LEU A 248 14.60 12.60 2.00
CA LEU A 248 14.04 13.56 1.07
C LEU A 248 12.92 12.96 0.22
N TYR A 249 13.12 11.76 -0.32
CA TYR A 249 12.11 11.05 -1.10
C TYR A 249 10.85 10.78 -0.29
N ILE A 250 10.98 10.24 0.93
CA ILE A 250 9.84 9.98 1.82
C ILE A 250 9.07 11.29 2.08
N MET A 251 9.77 12.37 2.45
CA MET A 251 9.13 13.64 2.76
C MET A 251 8.47 14.29 1.54
N LEU A 252 9.04 14.13 0.35
CA LEU A 252 8.43 14.56 -0.92
C LEU A 252 7.11 13.86 -1.19
N LYS A 253 7.07 12.54 -1.06
CA LYS A 253 5.85 11.73 -1.20
C LYS A 253 4.76 12.23 -0.26
N VAL A 254 5.09 12.42 1.00
CA VAL A 254 4.14 12.88 2.03
C VAL A 254 3.63 14.30 1.73
N VAL A 255 4.51 15.20 1.32
CA VAL A 255 4.16 16.59 1.00
C VAL A 255 3.26 16.67 -0.23
N ASN A 256 3.52 15.88 -1.26
CA ASN A 256 2.71 15.85 -2.47
C ASN A 256 1.27 15.35 -2.19
N GLY A 257 1.11 14.41 -1.25
CA GLY A 257 -0.19 13.92 -0.79
C GLY A 257 -0.88 14.78 0.29
N ARG A 258 -0.30 15.93 0.70
CA ARG A 258 -0.72 16.69 1.89
C ARG A 258 -2.18 17.19 1.87
N ASP A 259 -2.69 17.57 0.71
CA ASP A 259 -4.03 18.18 0.59
C ASP A 259 -5.14 17.13 0.49
N LYS A 260 -4.79 15.86 0.62
CA LYS A 260 -5.72 14.72 0.56
C LYS A 260 -5.68 13.93 1.86
N ASN A 261 -6.75 13.19 2.12
CA ASN A 261 -6.75 12.14 3.13
C ASN A 261 -5.80 11.03 2.65
N ALA A 262 -4.56 11.07 3.11
CA ALA A 262 -3.53 10.15 2.63
C ALA A 262 -3.49 8.89 3.49
N ILE A 263 -3.49 7.72 2.83
CA ILE A 263 -3.08 6.45 3.43
C ILE A 263 -1.67 6.18 2.95
N ILE A 264 -0.72 6.17 3.87
CA ILE A 264 0.70 6.01 3.59
C ILE A 264 1.15 4.64 4.07
N LEU A 265 1.55 3.81 3.15
CA LEU A 265 2.05 2.46 3.36
C LEU A 265 3.57 2.48 3.20
N MET A 266 4.31 2.08 4.24
CA MET A 266 5.78 2.14 4.24
C MET A 266 6.38 0.77 4.54
N ASP A 267 7.24 0.31 3.64
CA ASP A 267 7.96 -0.96 3.76
C ASP A 267 9.44 -0.69 4.09
N GLU A 268 9.83 -1.00 5.31
CA GLU A 268 11.18 -0.83 5.88
C GLU A 268 11.77 0.58 5.67
N PRO A 269 11.06 1.65 6.08
CA PRO A 269 11.53 3.02 5.83
C PRO A 269 12.85 3.37 6.52
N GLU A 270 13.25 2.61 7.53
CA GLU A 270 14.48 2.80 8.30
C GLU A 270 15.76 2.47 7.54
N ILE A 271 15.71 1.72 6.46
CA ILE A 271 16.91 1.35 5.70
C ILE A 271 17.67 2.60 5.31
N SER A 272 18.95 2.66 5.66
CA SER A 272 19.84 3.82 5.45
C SER A 272 19.55 5.07 6.29
N LEU A 273 18.53 5.09 7.17
CA LEU A 273 18.26 6.22 8.06
C LEU A 273 19.04 6.10 9.38
N HIS A 274 19.59 7.20 9.86
CA HIS A 274 20.14 7.29 11.20
C HIS A 274 19.06 7.06 12.27
N LEU A 275 19.45 6.52 13.42
CA LEU A 275 18.52 6.18 14.51
C LEU A 275 17.65 7.40 14.92
N ASN A 276 18.24 8.57 15.11
CA ASN A 276 17.50 9.79 15.45
C ASN A 276 16.43 10.16 14.40
N TRP A 277 16.67 9.84 13.13
CA TRP A 277 15.69 10.08 12.07
C TRP A 277 14.57 9.05 12.07
N GLN A 278 14.90 7.80 12.41
CA GLN A 278 13.90 6.73 12.59
C GLN A 278 12.93 7.11 13.72
N GLU A 279 13.45 7.55 14.87
CA GLU A 279 12.65 7.96 16.04
C GLU A 279 11.70 9.14 15.74
N THR A 280 12.10 10.05 14.85
CA THR A 280 11.32 11.25 14.53
C THR A 280 10.57 11.16 13.20
N LEU A 281 10.62 10.02 12.51
CA LEU A 281 10.03 9.83 11.19
C LEU A 281 8.51 10.03 11.20
N ILE A 282 7.82 9.34 12.10
CA ILE A 282 6.35 9.40 12.22
C ILE A 282 5.91 10.83 12.56
N ASP A 283 6.57 11.49 13.52
CA ASP A 283 6.27 12.88 13.89
C ASP A 283 6.45 13.83 12.71
N SER A 284 7.51 13.66 11.93
CA SER A 284 7.78 14.47 10.74
C SER A 284 6.71 14.29 9.67
N ILE A 285 6.24 13.07 9.46
CA ILE A 285 5.14 12.77 8.52
C ILE A 285 3.85 13.40 9.02
N LYS A 286 3.51 13.24 10.31
CA LYS A 286 2.32 13.82 10.93
C LYS A 286 2.36 15.36 10.98
N GLU A 287 3.54 15.97 11.10
CA GLU A 287 3.70 17.42 10.97
C GLU A 287 3.40 17.92 9.54
N ILE A 288 3.73 17.14 8.52
CA ILE A 288 3.37 17.47 7.12
C ILE A 288 1.89 17.25 6.86
N ASN A 289 1.37 16.08 7.19
CA ASN A 289 -0.01 15.66 6.93
C ASN A 289 -0.64 15.03 8.19
N PRO A 290 -1.21 15.84 9.09
CA PRO A 290 -1.77 15.37 10.35
C PRO A 290 -2.93 14.38 10.19
N SER A 291 -3.67 14.48 9.08
CA SER A 291 -4.83 13.60 8.80
C SER A 291 -4.44 12.26 8.18
N SER A 292 -3.20 12.07 7.74
CA SER A 292 -2.75 10.83 7.10
C SER A 292 -2.87 9.63 8.04
N GLN A 293 -3.23 8.47 7.50
CA GLN A 293 -3.08 7.19 8.18
C GLN A 293 -1.76 6.55 7.77
N LEU A 294 -1.01 6.02 8.73
CA LEU A 294 0.29 5.40 8.49
C LEU A 294 0.22 3.91 8.81
N ILE A 295 0.60 3.07 7.86
CA ILE A 295 0.80 1.64 8.08
C ILE A 295 2.24 1.33 7.70
N ILE A 296 3.04 0.98 8.69
CA ILE A 296 4.49 0.82 8.55
C ILE A 296 4.86 -0.62 8.84
N VAL A 297 5.66 -1.20 7.98
CA VAL A 297 6.35 -2.47 8.21
C VAL A 297 7.81 -2.16 8.51
N THR A 298 8.34 -2.67 9.61
CA THR A 298 9.71 -2.36 10.03
C THR A 298 10.34 -3.51 10.83
N HIS A 299 11.66 -3.55 10.79
CA HIS A 299 12.48 -4.35 11.70
C HIS A 299 13.15 -3.50 12.80
N SER A 300 13.02 -2.17 12.70
CA SER A 300 13.65 -1.26 13.67
C SER A 300 12.70 -0.87 14.80
N PRO A 301 13.05 -1.17 16.05
CA PRO A 301 12.30 -0.64 17.19
C PRO A 301 12.38 0.90 17.30
N GLY A 302 13.37 1.55 16.66
CA GLY A 302 13.55 3.00 16.66
C GLY A 302 12.32 3.74 16.14
N ILE A 303 11.59 3.18 15.16
CA ILE A 303 10.40 3.80 14.57
C ILE A 303 9.28 4.08 15.60
N ILE A 304 9.13 3.22 16.62
CA ILE A 304 8.05 3.33 17.61
C ILE A 304 8.47 3.93 18.95
N MET A 305 9.76 4.22 19.14
CA MET A 305 10.28 4.64 20.45
C MET A 305 9.72 5.99 20.91
N ASN A 306 9.43 6.89 20.01
CA ASN A 306 9.02 8.26 20.32
C ASN A 306 7.48 8.39 20.43
N GLY A 307 6.86 7.65 21.38
CA GLY A 307 5.44 7.81 21.70
C GLY A 307 4.49 6.89 20.92
N TYR A 308 4.97 6.00 20.05
CA TYR A 308 4.13 5.14 19.20
C TYR A 308 4.11 3.67 19.62
N ARG A 309 4.38 3.37 20.90
CA ARG A 309 4.39 1.98 21.41
C ARG A 309 3.05 1.28 21.26
N ASP A 310 1.94 2.01 21.41
CA ASP A 310 0.59 1.45 21.27
C ASP A 310 0.22 1.14 19.81
N ALA A 311 0.97 1.70 18.86
CA ALA A 311 0.82 1.43 17.42
C ALA A 311 1.42 0.09 17.00
N PHE A 312 2.23 -0.52 17.85
CA PHE A 312 2.94 -1.78 17.60
C PHE A 312 1.97 -2.95 17.49
N ARG A 313 2.19 -3.79 16.48
CA ARG A 313 1.50 -5.07 16.28
C ARG A 313 2.53 -6.11 15.88
N ASP A 314 2.66 -7.15 16.68
CA ASP A 314 3.47 -8.31 16.30
C ASP A 314 2.71 -9.16 15.30
N MET A 315 3.41 -9.69 14.31
CA MET A 315 2.84 -10.61 13.33
C MET A 315 2.25 -11.87 13.96
N GLU A 316 2.78 -12.30 15.11
CA GLU A 316 2.28 -13.47 15.85
C GLU A 316 0.94 -13.17 16.54
N ASP A 317 0.72 -11.93 16.97
CA ASP A 317 -0.52 -11.51 17.66
C ASP A 317 -1.72 -11.34 16.73
N ILE A 318 -1.48 -11.06 15.44
CA ILE A 318 -2.53 -10.84 14.44
C ILE A 318 -2.88 -12.11 13.65
N GLU A 319 -2.14 -13.21 13.86
CA GLU A 319 -2.40 -14.51 13.24
C GLU A 319 -3.49 -15.28 14.00
N MET A 320 -4.65 -15.49 13.36
CA MET A 320 -5.73 -16.28 13.93
C MET A 320 -5.39 -17.78 13.89
N GLY A 321 -5.49 -18.47 15.02
CA GLY A 321 -5.37 -19.93 15.08
C GLY A 321 -4.16 -20.50 15.80
N ARG A 322 -3.24 -19.67 16.31
CA ARG A 322 -2.21 -20.07 17.26
C ARG A 322 -2.73 -19.91 18.70
N LYS A 323 -3.60 -20.81 19.14
CA LYS A 323 -3.85 -21.06 20.55
C LYS A 323 -3.59 -22.51 20.88
#